data_03f1bf1e1ba87114ed76eb0b0eca6a3d
#
_entry.id   03f1bf1e1ba87114ed76eb0b0eca6a3d
#
_cell.length_a   1.000
_cell.length_b   1.000
_cell.length_c   1.000
_cell.angle_alpha   90.00
_cell.angle_beta   90.00
_cell.angle_gamma   90.00
#
_symmetry.space_group_name_H-M   'P 1'
#
loop_
_entity.id
_entity.type
_entity.pdbx_description
1 polymer ?
#
loop_
_entity_poly.entity_id
_entity_poly.type
_entity_poly.pdbx_seq_one_letter_code
_entity_poly.pdbx_strand_id
1 'polypeptide(L)'
;MHTYPTQGASASNSQKVENMKIYLSGKISGTYLDYVRRLFDKVATTLRALGHEVTNPLCNGLSETAPWEEHIAKGIINLIDCEGIYMLQGWEDSQGARIEHAVAKEIGLKVMYE
;
A
#
# COMPACT_ATOMS: atom_id res chain seq x y z
N MET A 1 -13.85 8.38 -9.95
CA MET A 1 -14.21 7.86 -9.14
C MET A 1 -14.59 6.58 -9.26
N HIS A 2 -14.48 5.78 -8.51
CA HIS A 2 -14.79 4.54 -8.65
C HIS A 2 -16.06 4.25 -8.31
N THR A 3 -16.69 3.50 -9.03
CA THR A 3 -17.87 3.04 -8.67
C THR A 3 -17.67 1.69 -8.57
N TYR A 4 -17.96 1.01 -7.66
CA TYR A 4 -17.83 -0.32 -7.54
C TYR A 4 -19.08 -0.91 -7.80
N PRO A 5 -19.16 -1.49 -8.81
CA PRO A 5 -20.35 -1.93 -9.22
C PRO A 5 -20.81 -2.90 -8.49
N THR A 6 -20.73 -3.38 -8.23
CA THR A 6 -21.16 -4.28 -7.84
C THR A 6 -21.36 -4.75 -6.81
N GLN A 7 -21.41 -4.17 -6.25
CA GLN A 7 -21.73 -4.47 -5.21
C GLN A 7 -22.69 -5.35 -5.11
N GLY A 8 -23.66 -5.22 -5.64
CA GLY A 8 -24.71 -6.07 -5.47
C GLY A 8 -24.38 -7.35 -5.77
N ALA A 9 -23.75 -7.46 -6.76
CA ALA A 9 -23.45 -8.75 -7.15
C ALA A 9 -22.79 -9.43 -6.11
N SER A 10 -22.13 -8.74 -5.34
CA SER A 10 -21.37 -9.46 -4.46
C SER A 10 -22.12 -10.09 -3.41
N ALA A 11 -23.30 -9.81 -3.25
CA ALA A 11 -24.05 -10.47 -2.23
C ALA A 11 -24.04 -11.95 -2.42
N SER A 12 -24.13 -12.36 -3.62
CA SER A 12 -24.17 -13.77 -3.87
C SER A 12 -22.82 -14.38 -3.74
N ASN A 13 -21.80 -13.55 -3.61
CA ASN A 13 -20.49 -14.07 -3.48
C ASN A 13 -19.88 -13.62 -2.20
N SER A 14 -20.62 -13.67 -1.16
CA SER A 14 -20.17 -13.14 0.09
C SER A 14 -18.91 -13.79 0.60
N GLN A 15 -18.63 -14.97 0.11
CA GLN A 15 -17.44 -15.61 0.55
C GLN A 15 -16.26 -15.20 -0.20
N LYS A 16 -16.40 -14.55 -1.32
CA LYS A 16 -15.26 -14.21 -2.08
C LYS A 16 -14.62 -12.99 -1.57
N VAL A 17 -13.29 -12.96 -1.54
CA VAL A 17 -12.53 -11.77 -1.24
C VAL A 17 -12.50 -10.94 -2.48
N GLU A 18 -12.90 -9.69 -2.37
CA GLU A 18 -12.88 -8.83 -3.52
C GLU A 18 -11.46 -8.42 -3.82
N ASN A 19 -10.98 -8.63 -5.02
CA ASN A 19 -9.61 -8.30 -5.38
C ASN A 19 -9.46 -6.80 -5.50
N MET A 20 -8.37 -6.30 -4.96
CA MET A 20 -8.07 -4.87 -4.99
C MET A 20 -6.62 -4.65 -5.37
N LYS A 21 -6.34 -3.45 -5.82
CA LYS A 21 -4.97 -3.00 -6.01
C LYS A 21 -4.58 -2.25 -4.75
N ILE A 22 -3.60 -2.76 -4.04
CA ILE A 22 -3.24 -2.29 -2.71
C ILE A 22 -1.83 -1.74 -2.69
N TYR A 23 -1.66 -0.57 -2.10
CA TYR A 23 -0.36 0.04 -1.88
C TYR A 23 0.12 -0.29 -0.46
N LEU A 24 1.36 -0.73 -0.32
CA LEU A 24 1.92 -0.99 1.01
C LEU A 24 2.61 0.27 1.52
N SER A 25 2.40 0.60 2.78
CA SER A 25 3.03 1.76 3.39
C SER A 25 3.54 1.40 4.77
N GLY A 26 4.71 1.88 5.12
CA GLY A 26 5.31 1.60 6.41
C GLY A 26 6.64 2.29 6.56
N LYS A 27 7.27 2.06 7.71
CA LYS A 27 8.53 2.71 8.02
C LYS A 27 9.67 2.06 7.24
N ILE A 28 10.37 2.85 6.47
CA ILE A 28 11.51 2.39 5.68
C ILE A 28 12.79 3.05 6.17
N SER A 29 12.78 4.37 6.32
CA SER A 29 13.97 5.12 6.70
C SER A 29 14.37 4.84 8.13
N GLY A 30 15.65 4.79 8.39
CA GLY A 30 16.15 4.61 9.76
C GLY A 30 16.11 3.18 10.21
N THR A 31 15.94 2.24 9.30
CA THR A 31 15.88 0.82 9.62
C THR A 31 16.81 0.08 8.68
N TYR A 32 17.24 -1.12 9.03
CA TYR A 32 18.05 -1.94 8.15
C TYR A 32 17.21 -2.33 6.93
N LEU A 33 17.72 -1.97 5.76
CA LEU A 33 16.97 -2.14 4.52
C LEU A 33 16.60 -3.60 4.24
N ASP A 34 17.53 -4.53 4.52
CA ASP A 34 17.23 -5.94 4.27
C ASP A 34 16.09 -6.45 5.14
N TYR A 35 16.03 -5.98 6.39
CA TYR A 35 14.96 -6.34 7.29
C TYR A 35 13.62 -5.80 6.78
N VAL A 36 13.63 -4.54 6.35
CA VAL A 36 12.43 -3.90 5.81
C VAL A 36 11.96 -4.62 4.56
N ARG A 37 12.88 -4.98 3.67
CA ARG A 37 12.52 -5.72 2.47
C ARG A 37 11.81 -7.01 2.80
N ARG A 38 12.32 -7.74 3.77
CA ARG A 38 11.70 -9.01 4.14
C ARG A 38 10.28 -8.80 4.69
N LEU A 39 10.10 -7.76 5.49
CA LEU A 39 8.77 -7.48 6.03
C LEU A 39 7.78 -7.11 4.93
N PHE A 40 8.18 -6.22 4.04
CA PHE A 40 7.30 -5.80 2.95
C PHE A 40 7.01 -6.96 2.00
N ASP A 41 8.02 -7.78 1.71
CA ASP A 41 7.84 -8.91 0.82
C ASP A 41 6.90 -9.96 1.43
N LYS A 42 7.00 -10.16 2.73
CA LYS A 42 6.13 -11.12 3.41
C LYS A 42 4.67 -10.66 3.31
N VAL A 43 4.42 -9.40 3.59
CA VAL A 43 3.06 -8.87 3.51
C VAL A 43 2.56 -8.91 2.07
N ALA A 44 3.41 -8.52 1.11
CA ALA A 44 3.02 -8.54 -0.29
C ALA A 44 2.65 -9.96 -0.73
N THR A 45 3.46 -10.94 -0.32
CA THR A 45 3.19 -12.33 -0.67
C THR A 45 1.85 -12.79 -0.12
N THR A 46 1.57 -12.44 1.13
CA THR A 46 0.31 -12.82 1.75
C THR A 46 -0.88 -12.21 1.03
N LEU A 47 -0.80 -10.92 0.73
CA LEU A 47 -1.91 -10.24 0.06
C LEU A 47 -2.10 -10.73 -1.37
N ARG A 48 -1.00 -11.03 -2.07
CA ARG A 48 -1.10 -11.59 -3.42
C ARG A 48 -1.72 -12.98 -3.40
N ALA A 49 -1.41 -13.76 -2.38
CA ALA A 49 -2.00 -15.09 -2.25
C ALA A 49 -3.52 -15.00 -2.05
N LEU A 50 -4.00 -13.90 -1.51
CA LEU A 50 -5.43 -13.67 -1.35
C LEU A 50 -6.07 -13.11 -2.62
N GLY A 51 -5.31 -12.89 -3.65
CA GLY A 51 -5.84 -12.45 -4.94
C GLY A 51 -5.69 -10.97 -5.22
N HIS A 52 -5.02 -10.24 -4.35
CA HIS A 52 -4.85 -8.80 -4.56
C HIS A 52 -3.63 -8.51 -5.44
N GLU A 53 -3.67 -7.37 -6.09
CA GLU A 53 -2.51 -6.83 -6.76
C GLU A 53 -1.83 -5.89 -5.77
N VAL A 54 -0.52 -5.97 -5.62
CA VAL A 54 0.17 -5.23 -4.57
C VAL A 54 1.28 -4.38 -5.15
N THR A 55 1.28 -3.12 -4.77
CA THR A 55 2.35 -2.18 -5.12
C THR A 55 3.26 -2.03 -3.90
N ASN A 56 4.49 -2.48 -4.06
CA ASN A 56 5.49 -2.43 -2.99
C ASN A 56 6.38 -1.21 -3.21
N PRO A 57 6.41 -0.26 -2.27
CA PRO A 57 7.17 0.97 -2.47
C PRO A 57 8.68 0.75 -2.58
N LEU A 58 9.17 -0.39 -2.12
CA LEU A 58 10.59 -0.70 -2.26
C LEU A 58 10.95 -1.12 -3.68
N CYS A 59 9.95 -1.33 -4.53
CA CYS A 59 10.16 -1.71 -5.92
C CYS A 59 9.68 -0.59 -6.84
N ASN A 60 10.04 0.65 -6.52
CA ASN A 60 9.52 1.80 -7.27
C ASN A 60 10.41 2.24 -8.42
N GLY A 61 11.50 1.52 -8.67
CA GLY A 61 12.39 1.83 -9.79
C GLY A 61 13.41 2.92 -9.50
N LEU A 62 13.36 3.55 -8.34
CA LEU A 62 14.35 4.57 -7.98
C LEU A 62 15.54 3.93 -7.28
N SER A 63 16.69 4.58 -7.39
CA SER A 63 17.87 4.18 -6.65
C SER A 63 17.60 4.34 -5.15
N GLU A 64 18.21 3.46 -4.34
CA GLU A 64 18.12 3.60 -2.89
C GLU A 64 18.69 4.92 -2.41
N THR A 65 19.62 5.49 -3.18
CA THR A 65 20.23 6.75 -2.80
C THR A 65 19.49 7.96 -3.35
N ALA A 66 18.37 7.75 -4.04
CA ALA A 66 17.58 8.88 -4.52
C ALA A 66 17.07 9.68 -3.33
N PRO A 67 16.92 11.00 -3.49
CA PRO A 67 16.44 11.83 -2.38
C PRO A 67 15.09 11.36 -1.86
N TRP A 68 14.89 11.57 -0.55
CA TRP A 68 13.65 11.17 0.10
C TRP A 68 12.43 11.75 -0.60
N GLU A 69 12.54 13.00 -1.07
CA GLU A 69 11.43 13.67 -1.74
C GLU A 69 11.01 12.96 -3.01
N GLU A 70 11.97 12.37 -3.72
CA GLU A 70 11.66 11.61 -4.93
C GLU A 70 10.92 10.33 -4.59
N HIS A 71 11.35 9.67 -3.52
CA HIS A 71 10.68 8.45 -3.09
C HIS A 71 9.25 8.74 -2.65
N ILE A 72 9.02 9.84 -1.93
CA ILE A 72 7.69 10.21 -1.49
C ILE A 72 6.80 10.59 -2.68
N ALA A 73 7.33 11.36 -3.61
CA ALA A 73 6.56 11.76 -4.78
C ALA A 73 6.14 10.54 -5.59
N LYS A 74 7.07 9.62 -5.82
CA LYS A 74 6.77 8.40 -6.56
C LYS A 74 5.76 7.55 -5.81
N GLY A 75 5.91 7.48 -4.50
CA GLY A 75 4.97 6.72 -3.67
C GLY A 75 3.56 7.27 -3.78
N ILE A 76 3.40 8.58 -3.74
CA ILE A 76 2.09 9.19 -3.84
C ILE A 76 1.47 8.94 -5.21
N ILE A 77 2.27 9.05 -6.28
CA ILE A 77 1.77 8.77 -7.61
C ILE A 77 1.26 7.34 -7.70
N ASN A 78 2.03 6.40 -7.17
CA ASN A 78 1.64 5.00 -7.21
C ASN A 78 0.43 4.71 -6.31
N LEU A 79 0.37 5.39 -5.16
CA LEU A 79 -0.73 5.24 -4.24
C LEU A 79 -2.07 5.68 -4.86
N ILE A 80 -2.04 6.79 -5.56
CA ILE A 80 -3.27 7.32 -6.18
C ILE A 80 -3.83 6.32 -7.18
N ASP A 81 -2.98 5.49 -7.76
CA ASP A 81 -3.40 4.49 -8.72
C ASP A 81 -3.95 3.23 -8.05
N CYS A 82 -3.98 3.17 -6.74
CA CYS A 82 -4.45 1.99 -6.01
C CYS A 82 -5.85 2.21 -5.46
N GLU A 83 -6.47 1.14 -5.00
CA GLU A 83 -7.81 1.18 -4.43
C GLU A 83 -7.77 1.12 -2.91
N GLY A 84 -6.68 0.64 -2.36
CA GLY A 84 -6.50 0.55 -0.92
C GLY A 84 -5.07 0.78 -0.52
N ILE A 85 -4.88 1.06 0.75
CA ILE A 85 -3.56 1.20 1.35
C ILE A 85 -3.50 0.27 2.56
N TYR A 86 -2.40 -0.45 2.69
CA TYR A 86 -2.20 -1.35 3.81
C TYR A 86 -1.03 -0.83 4.64
N MET A 87 -1.32 -0.42 5.87
CA MET A 87 -0.34 0.20 6.75
C MET A 87 0.36 -0.87 7.57
N LEU A 88 1.66 -1.01 7.39
CA LEU A 88 2.43 -1.96 8.18
C LEU A 88 2.63 -1.43 9.60
N GLN A 89 2.75 -2.35 10.55
CA GLN A 89 2.89 -1.97 11.94
C GLN A 89 4.09 -1.04 12.12
N GLY A 90 3.94 -0.02 12.94
CA GLY A 90 5.00 0.97 13.15
C GLY A 90 4.95 2.15 12.20
N TRP A 91 3.97 2.19 11.32
CA TRP A 91 3.89 3.25 10.32
C TRP A 91 3.79 4.65 10.93
N GLU A 92 3.26 4.76 12.13
CA GLU A 92 3.09 6.08 12.78
C GLU A 92 4.42 6.75 13.04
N ASP A 93 5.50 5.98 13.10
CA ASP A 93 6.83 6.52 13.34
C ASP A 93 7.53 6.95 12.05
N SER A 94 6.84 6.92 10.92
CA SER A 94 7.41 7.26 9.63
C SER A 94 6.69 8.47 9.04
N GLN A 95 7.43 9.54 8.80
CA GLN A 95 6.83 10.72 8.18
C GLN A 95 6.26 10.38 6.81
N GLY A 96 6.98 9.61 6.02
CA GLY A 96 6.49 9.23 4.69
C GLY A 96 5.21 8.42 4.76
N ALA A 97 5.15 7.46 5.68
CA ALA A 97 3.95 6.64 5.82
C ALA A 97 2.77 7.47 6.33
N ARG A 98 3.03 8.42 7.23
CA ARG A 98 1.95 9.30 7.70
C ARG A 98 1.40 10.15 6.57
N ILE A 99 2.26 10.63 5.68
CA ILE A 99 1.82 11.41 4.53
C ILE A 99 0.98 10.53 3.61
N GLU A 100 1.43 9.33 3.32
CA GLU A 100 0.69 8.42 2.46
C GLU A 100 -0.65 8.04 3.06
N HIS A 101 -0.68 7.81 4.35
CA HIS A 101 -1.92 7.51 5.06
C HIS A 101 -2.91 8.67 4.93
N ALA A 102 -2.43 9.90 5.13
CA ALA A 102 -3.27 11.08 5.04
C ALA A 102 -3.82 11.26 3.62
N VAL A 103 -2.98 11.06 2.61
CA VAL A 103 -3.42 11.17 1.23
C VAL A 103 -4.47 10.11 0.93
N ALA A 104 -4.24 8.88 1.36
CA ALA A 104 -5.17 7.78 1.11
C ALA A 104 -6.54 8.09 1.70
N LYS A 105 -6.56 8.61 2.93
CA LYS A 105 -7.82 8.97 3.57
C LYS A 105 -8.50 10.11 2.83
N GLU A 106 -7.71 11.09 2.42
CA GLU A 106 -8.29 12.26 1.76
C GLU A 106 -8.94 11.91 0.43
N ILE A 107 -8.34 11.00 -0.33
CA ILE A 107 -8.89 10.63 -1.63
C ILE A 107 -9.83 9.43 -1.55
N GLY A 108 -10.11 8.94 -0.35
CA GLY A 108 -11.15 7.93 -0.18
C GLY A 108 -10.74 6.49 -0.43
N LEU A 109 -9.46 6.18 -0.35
CA LEU A 109 -9.05 4.79 -0.49
C LEU A 109 -9.44 3.99 0.75
N LYS A 110 -9.58 2.69 0.55
CA LYS A 110 -9.80 1.81 1.69
C LYS A 110 -8.52 1.71 2.49
N VAL A 111 -8.59 1.98 3.79
CA VAL A 111 -7.41 1.94 4.65
C VAL A 111 -7.45 0.68 5.49
N MET A 112 -6.38 -0.09 5.42
CA MET A 112 -6.24 -1.33 6.16
C MET A 112 -4.99 -1.26 7.02
N TYR A 113 -4.98 -1.97 8.13
CA TYR A 113 -3.85 -1.95 9.04
C TYR A 113 -3.41 -3.37 9.34
N GLU A 114 -2.09 -3.54 9.44
CA GLU A 114 -1.51 -4.81 9.83
C GLU A 114 -1.87 -5.17 11.26
#